data_d4543e4f11f33c89445de0d9a9195679
#
_entry.id   d4543e4f11f33c89445de0d9a9195679
#
_cell.length_a   1.000
_cell.length_b   1.000
_cell.length_c   1.000
_cell.angle_alpha   90.00
_cell.angle_beta   90.00
_cell.angle_gamma   90.00
#
_symmetry.space_group_name_H-M   'P 1'
#
loop_
_entity.id
_entity.type
_entity.pdbx_description
1 polymer ?
#
loop_
_entity_poly.entity_id
_entity_poly.type
_entity_poly.pdbx_seq_one_letter_code
_entity_poly.pdbx_strand_id
1 'polypeptide(L)'
;MSTKSNFESIIIGCGIAGASLAYFLTERGMTDILILEREEQPGYHATGRAAAVVVELDLVPSVLQLKILGAKFLRAPPDGFSEYPVLRKSGVLVMFQGPLWELVQQMVPGLRQAGAVAEVLSQEEVVSKVPVVSSENFDGGVLSRRRALGCQ
;
A
#
# COMPACT_ATOMS: atom_id res chain seq x y z
N MET A 1 32.32 -27.14 -4.31
CA MET A 1 31.56 -25.89 -4.10
C MET A 1 31.77 -25.49 -2.64
N SER A 2 32.39 -24.33 -2.39
CA SER A 2 32.54 -23.84 -1.02
C SER A 2 31.18 -23.32 -0.55
N THR A 3 30.59 -23.98 0.43
CA THR A 3 29.35 -23.49 1.05
C THR A 3 29.73 -22.39 2.05
N LYS A 4 29.36 -21.15 1.72
CA LYS A 4 29.49 -20.02 2.65
C LYS A 4 28.58 -20.30 3.85
N SER A 5 29.14 -20.30 5.07
CA SER A 5 28.42 -20.62 6.30
C SER A 5 28.09 -19.40 7.15
N ASN A 6 28.66 -18.22 6.83
CA ASN A 6 28.45 -16.98 7.56
C ASN A 6 27.93 -15.90 6.63
N PHE A 7 26.91 -15.19 7.07
CA PHE A 7 26.28 -14.07 6.36
C PHE A 7 26.18 -12.87 7.31
N GLU A 8 26.28 -11.67 6.76
CA GLU A 8 26.12 -10.43 7.52
C GLU A 8 24.66 -10.26 8.00
N SER A 9 23.70 -10.73 7.16
CA SER A 9 22.30 -10.70 7.50
C SER A 9 21.59 -11.95 7.00
N ILE A 10 20.67 -12.50 7.81
CA ILE A 10 19.78 -13.60 7.42
C ILE A 10 18.33 -13.13 7.58
N ILE A 11 17.57 -13.17 6.49
CA ILE A 11 16.15 -12.82 6.45
C ILE A 11 15.33 -14.10 6.36
N ILE A 12 14.41 -14.30 7.28
CA ILE A 12 13.52 -15.46 7.30
C ILE A 12 12.18 -15.08 6.68
N GLY A 13 11.86 -15.71 5.56
CA GLY A 13 10.67 -15.47 4.74
C GLY A 13 10.91 -14.52 3.58
N CYS A 14 10.48 -14.90 2.38
CA CYS A 14 10.56 -14.13 1.14
C CYS A 14 9.18 -13.66 0.67
N GLY A 15 8.32 -13.24 1.62
CA GLY A 15 7.14 -12.44 1.33
C GLY A 15 7.52 -10.98 1.04
N ILE A 16 6.54 -10.10 0.82
CA ILE A 16 6.79 -8.68 0.50
C ILE A 16 7.68 -7.98 1.55
N ALA A 17 7.52 -8.32 2.81
CA ALA A 17 8.32 -7.72 3.89
C ALA A 17 9.81 -8.12 3.80
N GLY A 18 10.10 -9.44 3.69
CA GLY A 18 11.48 -9.92 3.59
C GLY A 18 12.16 -9.51 2.29
N ALA A 19 11.45 -9.58 1.16
CA ALA A 19 11.95 -9.13 -0.13
C ALA A 19 12.25 -7.62 -0.14
N SER A 20 11.34 -6.79 0.41
CA SER A 20 11.57 -5.35 0.53
C SER A 20 12.74 -5.03 1.44
N LEU A 21 12.88 -5.73 2.57
CA LEU A 21 14.00 -5.54 3.48
C LEU A 21 15.33 -5.85 2.77
N ALA A 22 15.42 -6.99 2.08
CA ALA A 22 16.62 -7.35 1.33
C ALA A 22 16.95 -6.30 0.27
N TYR A 23 15.97 -5.86 -0.51
CA TYR A 23 16.14 -4.83 -1.52
C TYR A 23 16.72 -3.55 -0.93
N PHE A 24 16.12 -2.99 0.11
CA PHE A 24 16.58 -1.74 0.70
C PHE A 24 17.90 -1.86 1.49
N LEU A 25 18.25 -3.03 1.99
CA LEU A 25 19.57 -3.29 2.55
C LEU A 25 20.63 -3.31 1.45
N THR A 26 20.35 -3.96 0.32
CA THR A 26 21.25 -3.98 -0.85
C THR A 26 21.48 -2.59 -1.41
N GLU A 27 20.44 -1.77 -1.53
CA GLU A 27 20.55 -0.35 -1.94
C GLU A 27 21.42 0.48 -0.99
N ARG A 28 21.60 0.04 0.26
CA ARG A 28 22.50 0.64 1.26
C ARG A 28 23.88 0.03 1.30
N GLY A 29 24.21 -0.85 0.35
CA GLY A 29 25.52 -1.47 0.21
C GLY A 29 25.72 -2.77 0.98
N MET A 30 24.71 -3.29 1.69
CA MET A 30 24.77 -4.61 2.31
C MET A 30 24.48 -5.68 1.26
N THR A 31 25.52 -6.38 0.81
CA THR A 31 25.39 -7.41 -0.25
C THR A 31 25.48 -8.83 0.26
N ASP A 32 25.88 -9.02 1.51
CA ASP A 32 26.04 -10.32 2.15
C ASP A 32 24.79 -10.75 2.91
N ILE A 33 23.72 -10.98 2.15
CA ILE A 33 22.38 -11.29 2.66
C ILE A 33 21.98 -12.70 2.22
N LEU A 34 21.48 -13.50 3.18
CA LEU A 34 20.82 -14.77 2.91
C LEU A 34 19.32 -14.61 3.17
N ILE A 35 18.48 -14.99 2.19
CA ILE A 35 17.05 -15.10 2.40
C ILE A 35 16.67 -16.58 2.47
N LEU A 36 16.00 -16.96 3.55
CA LEU A 36 15.47 -18.31 3.73
C LEU A 36 13.97 -18.31 3.51
N GLU A 37 13.50 -19.06 2.54
CA GLU A 37 12.08 -19.27 2.28
C GLU A 37 11.77 -20.77 2.38
N ARG A 38 10.65 -21.10 3.01
CA ARG A 38 10.22 -22.48 3.21
C ARG A 38 9.53 -23.04 1.96
N GLU A 39 8.80 -22.18 1.27
CA GLU A 39 8.03 -22.57 0.10
C GLU A 39 8.91 -22.57 -1.17
N GLU A 40 8.50 -23.27 -2.19
CA GLU A 40 9.21 -23.33 -3.48
C GLU A 40 9.22 -21.99 -4.21
N GLN A 41 8.24 -21.12 -3.93
CA GLN A 41 8.11 -19.81 -4.57
C GLN A 41 8.01 -18.68 -3.54
N PRO A 42 8.73 -17.57 -3.74
CA PRO A 42 8.58 -16.37 -2.91
C PRO A 42 7.14 -15.84 -2.95
N GLY A 43 6.68 -15.30 -1.82
CA GLY A 43 5.37 -14.66 -1.75
C GLY A 43 4.18 -15.61 -1.74
N TYR A 44 4.36 -16.90 -1.59
CA TYR A 44 3.32 -17.93 -1.69
C TYR A 44 2.12 -17.72 -0.74
N HIS A 45 2.35 -17.23 0.48
CA HIS A 45 1.31 -17.04 1.50
C HIS A 45 0.59 -15.69 1.35
N ALA A 46 0.61 -14.85 2.40
CA ALA A 46 -0.14 -13.60 2.47
C ALA A 46 0.12 -12.66 1.28
N THR A 47 1.35 -12.58 0.79
CA THR A 47 1.73 -11.73 -0.34
C THR A 47 1.02 -12.15 -1.62
N GLY A 48 1.05 -13.42 -1.97
CA GLY A 48 0.45 -13.95 -3.20
C GLY A 48 -1.08 -14.10 -3.14
N ARG A 49 -1.67 -14.01 -1.94
CA ARG A 49 -3.12 -14.15 -1.70
C ARG A 49 -3.80 -12.83 -1.33
N ALA A 50 -3.05 -11.71 -1.38
CA ALA A 50 -3.57 -10.40 -1.07
C ALA A 50 -4.46 -9.87 -2.21
N ALA A 51 -5.44 -9.02 -1.86
CA ALA A 51 -6.23 -8.29 -2.84
C ALA A 51 -5.39 -7.27 -3.65
N ALA A 52 -4.12 -7.11 -3.30
CA ALA A 52 -3.13 -6.25 -3.96
C ALA A 52 -3.60 -4.80 -4.14
N VAL A 53 -4.26 -4.25 -3.13
CA VAL A 53 -4.76 -2.87 -3.13
C VAL A 53 -3.86 -2.02 -2.25
N VAL A 54 -3.39 -0.89 -2.78
CA VAL A 54 -2.64 0.11 -2.01
C VAL A 54 -3.61 1.16 -1.48
N VAL A 55 -3.75 1.19 -0.15
CA VAL A 55 -4.62 2.12 0.58
C VAL A 55 -3.75 3.09 1.38
N GLU A 56 -3.81 4.38 1.05
CA GLU A 56 -3.09 5.46 1.76
C GLU A 56 -3.95 6.08 2.87
N LEU A 57 -4.69 5.24 3.59
CA LEU A 57 -5.51 5.63 4.73
C LEU A 57 -5.13 4.75 5.92
N ASP A 58 -4.90 5.35 7.08
CA ASP A 58 -4.68 4.66 8.34
C ASP A 58 -4.96 5.60 9.52
N LEU A 59 -5.45 5.05 10.63
CA LEU A 59 -5.69 5.78 11.86
C LEU A 59 -4.42 5.96 12.71
N VAL A 60 -3.39 5.13 12.44
CA VAL A 60 -2.10 5.20 13.12
C VAL A 60 -1.12 6.02 12.29
N PRO A 61 -0.65 7.19 12.75
CA PRO A 61 0.18 8.09 11.95
C PRO A 61 1.46 7.46 11.38
N SER A 62 2.15 6.63 12.16
CA SER A 62 3.37 5.94 11.70
C SER A 62 3.07 4.93 10.59
N VAL A 63 1.96 4.19 10.67
CA VAL A 63 1.53 3.27 9.64
C VAL A 63 1.11 4.02 8.38
N LEU A 64 0.40 5.15 8.52
CA LEU A 64 0.05 6.02 7.40
C LEU A 64 1.30 6.50 6.65
N GLN A 65 2.33 6.97 7.37
CA GLN A 65 3.59 7.40 6.75
C GLN A 65 4.26 6.27 5.96
N LEU A 66 4.32 5.05 6.52
CA LEU A 66 4.86 3.88 5.83
C LEU A 66 4.05 3.54 4.56
N LYS A 67 2.72 3.60 4.64
CA LYS A 67 1.84 3.38 3.47
C LYS A 67 2.08 4.42 2.38
N ILE A 68 2.21 5.71 2.74
CA ILE A 68 2.49 6.79 1.79
C ILE A 68 3.86 6.60 1.11
N LEU A 69 4.90 6.26 1.88
CA LEU A 69 6.25 6.01 1.36
C LEU A 69 6.26 4.80 0.43
N GLY A 70 5.66 3.68 0.83
CA GLY A 70 5.55 2.48 0.01
C GLY A 70 4.77 2.74 -1.28
N ALA A 71 3.65 3.46 -1.19
CA ALA A 71 2.86 3.84 -2.36
C ALA A 71 3.63 4.77 -3.31
N LYS A 72 4.45 5.68 -2.78
CA LYS A 72 5.33 6.55 -3.58
C LYS A 72 6.35 5.72 -4.36
N PHE A 73 7.02 4.77 -3.70
CA PHE A 73 7.96 3.86 -4.33
C PHE A 73 7.32 3.03 -5.45
N LEU A 74 6.18 2.39 -5.16
CA LEU A 74 5.48 1.53 -6.13
C LEU A 74 4.90 2.29 -7.33
N ARG A 75 4.66 3.61 -7.21
CA ARG A 75 4.20 4.46 -8.34
C ARG A 75 5.32 4.90 -9.26
N ALA A 76 6.50 5.05 -8.73
CA ALA A 76 7.69 5.47 -9.45
C ALA A 76 8.89 4.64 -8.96
N PRO A 77 8.88 3.34 -9.25
CA PRO A 77 10.01 2.50 -8.89
C PRO A 77 11.24 2.92 -9.69
N PRO A 78 12.45 2.62 -9.22
CA PRO A 78 13.68 2.85 -9.96
C PRO A 78 13.67 2.15 -11.33
N ASP A 79 14.45 2.69 -12.27
CA ASP A 79 14.61 2.10 -13.59
C ASP A 79 15.10 0.64 -13.46
N GLY A 80 14.51 -0.26 -14.22
CA GLY A 80 14.85 -1.68 -14.20
C GLY A 80 14.22 -2.48 -13.05
N PHE A 81 13.46 -1.85 -12.15
CA PHE A 81 12.79 -2.56 -11.05
C PHE A 81 11.71 -3.54 -11.53
N SER A 82 10.98 -3.20 -12.57
CA SER A 82 9.93 -4.04 -13.15
C SER A 82 9.75 -3.72 -14.62
N GLU A 83 9.49 -4.75 -15.42
CA GLU A 83 9.17 -4.62 -16.85
C GLU A 83 7.81 -3.95 -17.08
N TYR A 84 6.89 -4.12 -16.13
CA TYR A 84 5.52 -3.59 -16.22
C TYR A 84 5.20 -2.67 -15.04
N PRO A 85 4.24 -1.74 -15.21
CA PRO A 85 3.78 -0.89 -14.11
C PRO A 85 3.31 -1.71 -12.90
N VAL A 86 3.92 -1.50 -11.74
CA VAL A 86 3.62 -2.22 -10.50
C VAL A 86 2.25 -1.83 -9.93
N LEU A 87 1.80 -0.60 -10.20
CA LEU A 87 0.50 -0.09 -9.75
C LEU A 87 -0.36 0.41 -10.91
N ARG A 88 -1.64 0.02 -10.89
CA ARG A 88 -2.69 0.65 -11.70
C ARG A 88 -3.37 1.76 -10.90
N LYS A 89 -3.65 2.89 -11.55
CA LYS A 89 -4.34 4.04 -10.93
C LYS A 89 -5.85 3.83 -10.97
N SER A 90 -6.40 3.01 -10.08
CA SER A 90 -7.85 2.76 -9.98
C SER A 90 -8.55 3.66 -8.97
N GLY A 91 -7.89 3.98 -7.86
CA GLY A 91 -8.49 4.58 -6.68
C GLY A 91 -9.12 3.53 -5.76
N VAL A 92 -9.35 3.93 -4.52
CA VAL A 92 -10.01 3.11 -3.49
C VAL A 92 -11.07 3.97 -2.82
N LEU A 93 -12.29 3.48 -2.78
CA LEU A 93 -13.37 4.04 -2.00
C LEU A 93 -13.59 3.17 -0.76
N VAL A 94 -13.46 3.77 0.42
CA VAL A 94 -13.74 3.12 1.69
C VAL A 94 -15.00 3.76 2.27
N MET A 95 -16.02 2.96 2.52
CA MET A 95 -17.30 3.40 3.07
C MET A 95 -17.33 3.17 4.58
N PHE A 96 -17.98 4.06 5.32
CA PHE A 96 -18.02 4.08 6.77
C PHE A 96 -19.44 4.30 7.26
N GLN A 97 -19.75 3.81 8.48
CA GLN A 97 -21.05 3.93 9.12
C GLN A 97 -20.91 4.35 10.57
N GLY A 98 -21.90 5.09 11.09
CA GLY A 98 -22.05 5.45 12.49
C GLY A 98 -20.86 6.24 13.04
N PRO A 99 -20.47 6.00 14.31
CA PRO A 99 -19.42 6.75 14.98
C PRO A 99 -18.06 6.72 14.24
N LEU A 100 -17.81 5.66 13.46
CA LEU A 100 -16.56 5.57 12.68
C LEU A 100 -16.57 6.57 11.52
N TRP A 101 -17.72 6.85 10.93
CA TRP A 101 -17.84 7.89 9.90
C TRP A 101 -17.52 9.28 10.45
N GLU A 102 -18.06 9.65 11.62
CA GLU A 102 -17.78 10.91 12.28
C GLU A 102 -16.28 11.05 12.60
N LEU A 103 -15.67 9.99 13.16
CA LEU A 103 -14.25 9.97 13.46
C LEU A 103 -13.39 10.18 12.21
N VAL A 104 -13.69 9.47 11.13
CA VAL A 104 -12.92 9.56 9.89
C VAL A 104 -13.01 10.96 9.27
N GLN A 105 -14.18 11.58 9.26
CA GLN A 105 -14.34 12.97 8.79
C GLN A 105 -13.43 13.94 9.54
N GLN A 106 -13.34 13.82 10.88
CA GLN A 106 -12.46 14.64 11.72
C GLN A 106 -10.97 14.39 11.42
N MET A 107 -10.60 13.17 11.01
CA MET A 107 -9.21 12.82 10.74
C MET A 107 -8.74 13.22 9.34
N VAL A 108 -9.63 13.34 8.36
CA VAL A 108 -9.25 13.63 6.96
C VAL A 108 -8.36 14.85 6.79
N PRO A 109 -8.56 15.99 7.48
CA PRO A 109 -7.63 17.12 7.40
C PRO A 109 -6.19 16.76 7.77
N GLY A 110 -6.00 16.01 8.87
CA GLY A 110 -4.69 15.51 9.29
C GLY A 110 -4.08 14.51 8.28
N LEU A 111 -4.90 13.62 7.71
CA LEU A 111 -4.46 12.70 6.67
C LEU A 111 -3.94 13.45 5.43
N ARG A 112 -4.64 14.52 5.01
CA ARG A 112 -4.22 15.37 3.89
C ARG A 112 -2.92 16.11 4.19
N GLN A 113 -2.73 16.62 5.41
CA GLN A 113 -1.48 17.26 5.84
C GLN A 113 -0.31 16.26 5.83
N ALA A 114 -0.55 15.00 6.17
CA ALA A 114 0.45 13.93 6.08
C ALA A 114 0.75 13.48 4.63
N GLY A 115 0.05 14.04 3.63
CA GLY A 115 0.28 13.77 2.20
C GLY A 115 -0.64 12.71 1.60
N ALA A 116 -1.63 12.20 2.36
CA ALA A 116 -2.65 11.31 1.80
C ALA A 116 -3.60 12.09 0.86
N VAL A 117 -4.04 11.42 -0.20
CA VAL A 117 -5.13 11.92 -1.05
C VAL A 117 -6.42 11.32 -0.54
N ALA A 118 -7.24 12.16 0.10
CA ALA A 118 -8.51 11.74 0.69
C ALA A 118 -9.61 12.75 0.31
N GLU A 119 -10.62 12.31 -0.41
CA GLU A 119 -11.83 13.06 -0.75
C GLU A 119 -12.99 12.50 0.07
N VAL A 120 -13.62 13.34 0.89
CA VAL A 120 -14.81 12.95 1.66
C VAL A 120 -16.00 13.04 0.73
N LEU A 121 -16.79 11.98 0.70
CA LEU A 121 -18.00 11.87 -0.10
C LEU A 121 -19.21 11.61 0.80
N SER A 122 -20.30 12.32 0.56
CA SER A 122 -21.59 12.01 1.17
C SER A 122 -22.13 10.65 0.69
N GLN A 123 -23.12 10.12 1.37
CA GLN A 123 -23.78 8.88 0.96
C GLN A 123 -24.31 8.98 -0.48
N GLU A 124 -24.94 10.11 -0.85
CA GLU A 124 -25.48 10.35 -2.19
C GLU A 124 -24.38 10.40 -3.26
N GLU A 125 -23.24 11.05 -2.95
CA GLU A 125 -22.08 11.11 -3.84
C GLU A 125 -21.44 9.72 -4.03
N VAL A 126 -21.40 8.89 -2.99
CA VAL A 126 -20.94 7.49 -3.08
C VAL A 126 -21.84 6.69 -4.01
N VAL A 127 -23.16 6.72 -3.81
CA VAL A 127 -24.13 6.01 -4.66
C VAL A 127 -24.06 6.51 -6.11
N SER A 128 -23.91 7.81 -6.32
CA SER A 128 -23.76 8.37 -7.66
C SER A 128 -22.50 7.86 -8.37
N LYS A 129 -21.39 7.69 -7.64
CA LYS A 129 -20.13 7.18 -8.21
C LYS A 129 -20.13 5.66 -8.39
N VAL A 130 -20.83 4.93 -7.51
CA VAL A 130 -20.87 3.47 -7.47
C VAL A 130 -22.33 2.99 -7.33
N PRO A 131 -23.13 3.01 -8.39
CA PRO A 131 -24.58 2.76 -8.33
C PRO A 131 -24.99 1.36 -7.84
N VAL A 132 -24.04 0.43 -7.75
CA VAL A 132 -24.29 -0.95 -7.31
C VAL A 132 -24.30 -1.10 -5.78
N VAL A 133 -23.90 -0.06 -5.01
CA VAL A 133 -23.91 -0.11 -3.55
C VAL A 133 -25.28 0.32 -3.00
N SER A 134 -25.73 -0.40 -1.95
CA SER A 134 -26.95 -0.02 -1.22
C SER A 134 -26.61 1.09 -0.22
N SER A 135 -27.41 2.16 -0.21
CA SER A 135 -27.25 3.28 0.74
C SER A 135 -27.55 2.91 2.19
N GLU A 136 -28.17 1.76 2.47
CA GLU A 136 -28.60 1.38 3.81
C GLU A 136 -27.44 1.02 4.76
N ASN A 137 -26.23 0.77 4.23
CA ASN A 137 -25.14 0.17 4.98
C ASN A 137 -23.94 1.10 5.21
N PHE A 138 -24.05 2.40 4.92
CA PHE A 138 -22.99 3.38 5.15
C PHE A 138 -23.57 4.81 5.18
N ASP A 139 -22.88 5.73 5.82
CA ASP A 139 -23.26 7.15 5.95
C ASP A 139 -22.46 8.03 5.01
N GLY A 140 -21.32 7.56 4.53
CA GLY A 140 -20.46 8.25 3.58
C GLY A 140 -19.19 7.47 3.30
N GLY A 141 -18.26 8.08 2.59
CA GLY A 141 -17.03 7.41 2.22
C GLY A 141 -15.84 8.35 2.04
N VAL A 142 -14.67 7.74 2.02
CA VAL A 142 -13.42 8.44 1.66
C VAL A 142 -12.87 7.79 0.40
N LEU A 143 -12.75 8.61 -0.64
CA LEU A 143 -12.13 8.23 -1.90
C LEU A 143 -10.65 8.63 -1.88
N SER A 144 -9.77 7.66 -1.96
CA SER A 144 -8.34 7.86 -2.16
C SER A 144 -8.01 7.67 -3.64
N ARG A 145 -7.83 8.79 -4.37
CA ARG A 145 -7.54 8.78 -5.80
C ARG A 145 -6.52 9.86 -6.12
N ARG A 146 -5.28 9.50 -6.48
CA ARG A 146 -4.38 10.46 -7.12
C ARG A 146 -4.76 10.60 -8.59
N ARG A 147 -5.15 11.80 -9.01
CA ARG A 147 -5.29 12.15 -10.42
C ARG A 147 -3.93 11.91 -11.10
N ALA A 148 -3.92 11.33 -12.29
CA ALA A 148 -2.75 11.41 -13.14
C ALA A 148 -2.46 12.91 -13.33
N LEU A 149 -1.26 13.36 -12.97
CA LEU A 149 -0.77 14.63 -13.49
C LEU A 149 -0.82 14.48 -15.01
N GLY A 150 -1.61 15.34 -15.67
CA GLY A 150 -1.81 15.26 -17.10
C GLY A 150 -0.45 15.26 -17.81
N CYS A 151 -0.25 14.30 -18.71
CA CYS A 151 0.65 14.50 -19.81
C CYS A 151 0.10 15.68 -20.61
N GLN A 152 0.79 16.83 -20.57
CA GLN A 152 0.73 17.83 -21.62
C GLN A 152 1.63 17.36 -22.76
#